data_5b3eb7dea53d965706a3fc91c39d838c
#
_entry.id   5b3eb7dea53d965706a3fc91c39d838c
#
_cell.length_a   1.000
_cell.length_b   1.000
_cell.length_c   1.000
_cell.angle_alpha   90.00
_cell.angle_beta   90.00
_cell.angle_gamma   90.00
#
_symmetry.space_group_name_H-M   'P 1'
#
loop_
_entity.id
_entity.type
_entity.pdbx_description
1 polymer ?
#
loop_
_entity_poly.entity_id
_entity_poly.type
_entity_poly.pdbx_seq_one_letter_code
_entity_poly.pdbx_strand_id
1 'polypeptide(L)'
;MEALRADLLRNFEAKILFSDNTQEAHLLVPGLHDYSSAEWKLYTGSKILEQVKLQMTRGESVLVRVPRIKPNLSLDFKRRLFMEIFNTLQLDHGALRPLSSIESTFCWTYKSKVETFYVRVETDIFIWNFDSASETTRGLLIPCATESELGSKVGSNFALLKQPLGLLWQCFVFGIESMKNINDRCWHVLQTIEEGTGYGKSRRPQHASDPDIFTEWSREVARVAVEIAIARRDFENLCRMYQVLISMDHSSQPLFEEGDALSIARGYLDHENVKAKYLADRMHNQMSVVS
;
A
#
# COMPACT_ATOMS: atom_id res chain seq x y z
N MET A 1 26.20 -14.18 -2.80
CA MET A 1 25.19 -13.29 -3.38
C MET A 1 24.28 -14.01 -4.36
N GLU A 2 24.81 -14.72 -5.36
CA GLU A 2 23.97 -15.47 -6.34
C GLU A 2 23.15 -16.59 -5.71
N ALA A 3 23.69 -17.34 -4.76
CA ALA A 3 22.95 -18.38 -4.05
C ALA A 3 21.74 -17.81 -3.28
N LEU A 4 21.92 -16.70 -2.57
CA LEU A 4 20.82 -16.01 -1.88
C LEU A 4 19.73 -15.54 -2.86
N ARG A 5 20.16 -15.00 -4.01
CA ARG A 5 19.25 -14.56 -5.08
C ARG A 5 18.44 -15.74 -5.64
N ALA A 6 19.09 -16.88 -5.86
CA ALA A 6 18.44 -18.10 -6.34
C ALA A 6 17.44 -18.66 -5.31
N ASP A 7 17.76 -18.56 -4.01
CA ASP A 7 16.86 -18.98 -2.94
C ASP A 7 15.65 -18.06 -2.81
N LEU A 8 15.83 -16.74 -2.93
CA LEU A 8 14.73 -15.76 -2.94
C LEU A 8 13.78 -16.01 -4.11
N LEU A 9 14.31 -16.27 -5.31
CA LEU A 9 13.52 -16.62 -6.48
C LEU A 9 12.74 -17.92 -6.27
N ARG A 10 13.38 -18.98 -5.79
CA ARG A 10 12.71 -20.28 -5.51
C ARG A 10 11.58 -20.12 -4.50
N ASN A 11 11.81 -19.39 -3.41
CA ASN A 11 10.79 -19.13 -2.38
C ASN A 11 9.63 -18.31 -2.91
N PHE A 12 9.91 -17.29 -3.73
CA PHE A 12 8.89 -16.49 -4.40
C PHE A 12 8.04 -17.37 -5.34
N GLU A 13 8.69 -18.15 -6.17
CA GLU A 13 8.04 -19.04 -7.12
C GLU A 13 7.19 -20.15 -6.47
N ALA A 14 7.58 -20.62 -5.28
CA ALA A 14 6.81 -21.60 -4.53
C ALA A 14 5.57 -21.02 -3.83
N LYS A 15 5.57 -19.73 -3.52
CA LYS A 15 4.51 -19.07 -2.72
C LYS A 15 3.54 -18.24 -3.53
N ILE A 16 3.96 -17.72 -4.68
CA ILE A 16 3.11 -16.90 -5.55
C ILE A 16 2.51 -17.77 -6.64
N LEU A 17 1.20 -17.81 -6.67
CA LEU A 17 0.45 -18.45 -7.75
C LEU A 17 0.36 -17.48 -8.92
N PHE A 18 0.79 -17.93 -10.09
CA PHE A 18 0.62 -17.23 -11.35
C PHE A 18 -0.51 -17.85 -12.14
N SER A 19 -1.34 -17.02 -12.75
CA SER A 19 -2.33 -17.45 -13.71
C SER A 19 -1.75 -17.31 -15.11
N ASP A 20 -1.91 -18.32 -15.93
CA ASP A 20 -1.53 -18.23 -17.34
C ASP A 20 -2.61 -17.58 -18.22
N ASN A 21 -3.70 -17.09 -17.61
CA ASN A 21 -4.90 -16.66 -18.34
C ASN A 21 -4.71 -15.29 -18.98
N THR A 22 -4.01 -14.35 -18.34
CA THR A 22 -3.83 -13.01 -18.90
C THR A 22 -2.36 -12.63 -19.11
N GLN A 23 -2.13 -11.79 -20.10
CA GLN A 23 -0.86 -11.15 -20.39
C GLN A 23 -1.04 -9.62 -20.44
N GLU A 24 -2.09 -9.13 -19.79
CA GLU A 24 -2.49 -7.74 -19.81
C GLU A 24 -1.92 -7.01 -18.61
N ALA A 25 -1.25 -5.90 -18.85
CA ALA A 25 -0.77 -5.00 -17.81
C ALA A 25 -0.99 -3.54 -18.25
N HIS A 26 -1.10 -2.65 -17.28
CA HIS A 26 -1.21 -1.23 -17.57
C HIS A 26 0.15 -0.56 -17.34
N LEU A 27 0.50 0.33 -18.26
CA LEU A 27 1.66 1.18 -18.16
C LEU A 27 1.21 2.61 -17.90
N LEU A 28 1.82 3.27 -16.93
CA LEU A 28 1.59 4.69 -16.68
C LEU A 28 2.30 5.49 -17.76
N VAL A 29 1.54 6.25 -18.54
CA VAL A 29 2.03 7.02 -19.67
C VAL A 29 1.77 8.51 -19.41
N PRO A 30 2.80 9.38 -19.52
CA PRO A 30 2.62 10.83 -19.38
C PRO A 30 1.52 11.36 -20.31
N GLY A 31 0.77 12.34 -19.85
CA GLY A 31 -0.21 13.04 -20.67
C GLY A 31 0.46 13.75 -21.85
N LEU A 32 -0.21 13.76 -23.02
CA LEU A 32 0.34 14.36 -24.23
C LEU A 32 0.55 15.88 -24.15
N HIS A 33 -0.24 16.54 -23.30
CA HIS A 33 -0.26 18.01 -23.19
C HIS A 33 0.07 18.53 -21.79
N ASP A 34 0.07 17.65 -20.79
CA ASP A 34 0.31 18.01 -19.40
C ASP A 34 1.16 16.91 -18.72
N TYR A 35 2.44 17.24 -18.49
CA TYR A 35 3.38 16.36 -17.81
C TYR A 35 3.13 16.27 -16.29
N SER A 36 2.14 16.99 -15.75
CA SER A 36 1.76 16.90 -14.34
C SER A 36 0.86 15.69 -14.06
N SER A 37 0.20 15.15 -15.10
CA SER A 37 -0.69 13.99 -15.02
C SER A 37 -0.26 12.87 -15.96
N ALA A 38 -0.68 11.65 -15.63
CA ALA A 38 -0.43 10.48 -16.47
C ALA A 38 -1.63 9.52 -16.42
N GLU A 39 -1.77 8.72 -17.47
CA GLU A 39 -2.85 7.77 -17.65
C GLU A 39 -2.34 6.34 -17.68
N TRP A 40 -3.11 5.43 -17.08
CA TRP A 40 -2.86 3.99 -17.17
C TRP A 40 -3.37 3.44 -18.51
N LYS A 41 -2.46 3.07 -19.40
CA LYS A 41 -2.77 2.47 -20.71
C LYS A 41 -2.55 0.96 -20.69
N LEU A 42 -3.52 0.21 -21.19
CA LEU A 42 -3.47 -1.25 -21.30
C LEU A 42 -2.57 -1.70 -22.45
N TYR A 43 -1.68 -2.63 -22.17
CA TYR A 43 -0.84 -3.31 -23.15
C TYR A 43 -0.88 -4.82 -22.92
N THR A 44 -0.73 -5.60 -23.98
CA THR A 44 -0.81 -7.07 -23.94
C THR A 44 0.50 -7.72 -24.39
N GLY A 45 0.85 -8.84 -23.76
CA GLY A 45 1.95 -9.71 -24.14
C GLY A 45 3.31 -8.98 -24.23
N SER A 46 4.04 -9.20 -25.32
CA SER A 46 5.36 -8.59 -25.55
C SER A 46 5.34 -7.08 -25.70
N LYS A 47 4.20 -6.50 -26.12
CA LYS A 47 4.07 -5.06 -26.32
C LYS A 47 4.34 -4.25 -25.06
N ILE A 48 3.99 -4.80 -23.86
CA ILE A 48 4.29 -4.13 -22.59
C ILE A 48 5.80 -3.97 -22.40
N LEU A 49 6.59 -5.01 -22.68
CA LEU A 49 8.05 -4.96 -22.57
C LEU A 49 8.70 -3.99 -23.57
N GLU A 50 8.17 -3.92 -24.78
CA GLU A 50 8.62 -2.96 -25.78
C GLU A 50 8.39 -1.51 -25.32
N GLN A 51 7.21 -1.23 -24.78
CA GLN A 51 6.87 0.10 -24.25
C GLN A 51 7.67 0.45 -23.00
N VAL A 52 7.86 -0.48 -22.07
CA VAL A 52 8.73 -0.30 -20.89
C VAL A 52 10.14 0.06 -21.33
N LYS A 53 10.74 -0.68 -22.28
CA LYS A 53 12.07 -0.39 -22.82
C LYS A 53 12.14 0.94 -23.52
N LEU A 54 11.11 1.30 -24.29
CA LEU A 54 11.02 2.57 -24.99
C LEU A 54 11.01 3.76 -24.02
N GLN A 55 10.18 3.71 -22.96
CA GLN A 55 10.14 4.77 -21.94
C GLN A 55 11.48 4.87 -21.19
N MET A 56 12.07 3.73 -20.80
CA MET A 56 13.39 3.74 -20.16
C MET A 56 14.47 4.35 -21.04
N THR A 57 14.45 4.07 -22.35
CA THR A 57 15.41 4.65 -23.32
C THR A 57 15.24 6.17 -23.45
N ARG A 58 14.03 6.68 -23.23
CA ARG A 58 13.74 8.12 -23.24
C ARG A 58 14.08 8.80 -21.92
N GLY A 59 14.52 8.06 -20.89
CA GLY A 59 14.76 8.60 -19.56
C GLY A 59 13.47 9.02 -18.85
N GLU A 60 12.36 8.32 -19.12
CA GLU A 60 11.06 8.58 -18.48
C GLU A 60 10.87 7.66 -17.27
N SER A 61 10.10 8.14 -16.29
CA SER A 61 9.65 7.29 -15.19
C SER A 61 8.68 6.23 -15.71
N VAL A 62 8.84 4.99 -15.22
CA VAL A 62 8.11 3.82 -15.71
C VAL A 62 7.43 3.10 -14.54
N LEU A 63 6.11 3.10 -14.52
CA LEU A 63 5.34 2.30 -13.59
C LEU A 63 4.44 1.33 -14.35
N VAL A 64 4.51 0.04 -13.98
CA VAL A 64 3.70 -1.02 -14.57
C VAL A 64 2.72 -1.53 -13.51
N ARG A 65 1.44 -1.55 -13.84
CA ARG A 65 0.38 -2.13 -13.00
C ARG A 65 0.09 -3.56 -13.48
N VAL A 66 0.35 -4.53 -12.59
CA VAL A 66 0.12 -5.96 -12.84
C VAL A 66 -1.15 -6.39 -12.12
N PRO A 67 -2.15 -6.95 -12.82
CA PRO A 67 -3.42 -7.34 -12.21
C PRO A 67 -3.25 -8.51 -11.23
N ARG A 68 -4.16 -8.58 -10.24
CA ARG A 68 -4.22 -9.61 -9.21
C ARG A 68 -5.62 -10.23 -9.18
N ILE A 69 -5.72 -11.56 -9.01
CA ILE A 69 -7.00 -12.26 -9.07
C ILE A 69 -7.82 -12.11 -7.79
N LYS A 70 -7.19 -12.00 -6.62
CA LYS A 70 -7.86 -11.96 -5.30
C LYS A 70 -6.89 -11.44 -4.23
N PRO A 71 -7.38 -11.14 -3.01
CA PRO A 71 -6.53 -10.74 -1.88
C PRO A 71 -5.43 -11.77 -1.53
N ASN A 72 -5.57 -13.01 -1.96
CA ASN A 72 -4.51 -14.02 -1.88
C ASN A 72 -3.46 -13.73 -2.97
N LEU A 73 -2.19 -13.77 -2.66
CA LEU A 73 -1.02 -13.44 -3.49
C LEU A 73 -0.94 -14.14 -4.87
N SER A 74 -2.07 -14.38 -5.52
CA SER A 74 -2.12 -14.90 -6.89
C SER A 74 -2.17 -13.75 -7.89
N LEU A 75 -1.17 -13.70 -8.77
CA LEU A 75 -1.09 -12.74 -9.86
C LEU A 75 -1.83 -13.28 -11.08
N ASP A 76 -2.76 -12.49 -11.63
CA ASP A 76 -3.38 -12.81 -12.92
C ASP A 76 -2.46 -12.40 -14.05
N PHE A 77 -1.30 -13.05 -14.10
CA PHE A 77 -0.24 -12.66 -15.02
C PHE A 77 0.71 -13.82 -15.27
N LYS A 78 1.25 -13.94 -16.49
CA LYS A 78 2.24 -14.97 -16.80
C LYS A 78 3.53 -14.74 -16.05
N ARG A 79 3.99 -15.76 -15.31
CA ARG A 79 5.22 -15.73 -14.52
C ARG A 79 6.44 -15.26 -15.33
N ARG A 80 6.65 -15.82 -16.52
CA ARG A 80 7.79 -15.44 -17.35
C ARG A 80 7.76 -13.94 -17.68
N LEU A 81 6.60 -13.43 -18.10
CA LEU A 81 6.45 -12.02 -18.46
C LEU A 81 6.62 -11.12 -17.22
N PHE A 82 6.09 -11.54 -16.05
CA PHE A 82 6.32 -10.81 -14.80
C PHE A 82 7.81 -10.66 -14.48
N MET A 83 8.57 -11.77 -14.56
CA MET A 83 10.02 -11.75 -14.28
C MET A 83 10.80 -10.95 -15.32
N GLU A 84 10.40 -11.01 -16.60
CA GLU A 84 11.01 -10.19 -17.65
C GLU A 84 10.78 -8.69 -17.40
N ILE A 85 9.56 -8.27 -17.01
CA ILE A 85 9.26 -6.88 -16.62
C ILE A 85 10.06 -6.50 -15.38
N PHE A 86 10.04 -7.33 -14.32
CA PHE A 86 10.76 -7.08 -13.07
C PHE A 86 12.25 -6.84 -13.29
N ASN A 87 12.87 -7.69 -14.12
CA ASN A 87 14.28 -7.56 -14.47
C ASN A 87 14.55 -6.35 -15.38
N THR A 88 13.65 -6.05 -16.32
CA THR A 88 13.77 -4.88 -17.21
C THR A 88 13.72 -3.59 -16.41
N LEU A 89 12.85 -3.50 -15.39
CA LEU A 89 12.77 -2.37 -14.47
C LEU A 89 13.95 -2.30 -13.49
N GLN A 90 14.85 -3.28 -13.51
CA GLN A 90 16.04 -3.35 -12.66
C GLN A 90 15.71 -3.36 -11.15
N LEU A 91 14.58 -3.97 -10.77
CA LEU A 91 14.17 -4.06 -9.37
C LEU A 91 15.04 -5.07 -8.61
N ASP A 92 15.33 -4.77 -7.33
CA ASP A 92 16.11 -5.69 -6.50
C ASP A 92 15.29 -6.95 -6.19
N HIS A 93 15.88 -8.12 -6.41
CA HIS A 93 15.26 -9.41 -6.11
C HIS A 93 14.96 -9.57 -4.60
N GLY A 94 15.62 -8.80 -3.73
CA GLY A 94 15.28 -8.72 -2.31
C GLY A 94 13.83 -8.33 -2.08
N ALA A 95 13.24 -7.52 -2.97
CA ALA A 95 11.84 -7.11 -2.91
C ALA A 95 10.83 -8.24 -3.21
N LEU A 96 11.26 -9.38 -3.77
CA LEU A 96 10.41 -10.56 -3.96
C LEU A 96 10.10 -11.28 -2.64
N ARG A 97 10.97 -11.15 -1.64
CA ARG A 97 10.76 -11.76 -0.32
C ARG A 97 9.54 -11.17 0.40
N PRO A 98 9.41 -9.85 0.60
CA PRO A 98 8.21 -9.27 1.19
C PRO A 98 6.96 -9.47 0.32
N LEU A 99 7.08 -9.56 -1.01
CA LEU A 99 5.97 -9.89 -1.88
C LEU A 99 5.40 -11.30 -1.60
N SER A 100 6.26 -12.24 -1.20
CA SER A 100 5.86 -13.61 -0.82
C SER A 100 5.42 -13.74 0.66
N SER A 101 5.44 -12.66 1.44
CA SER A 101 5.06 -12.62 2.84
C SER A 101 3.83 -11.74 3.04
N ILE A 102 2.83 -12.25 3.76
CA ILE A 102 1.63 -11.48 4.13
C ILE A 102 1.96 -10.39 5.17
N GLU A 103 3.04 -10.57 5.91
CA GLU A 103 3.38 -9.75 7.09
C GLU A 103 4.20 -8.49 6.75
N SER A 104 4.92 -8.49 5.62
CA SER A 104 5.81 -7.37 5.28
C SER A 104 5.01 -6.23 4.64
N THR A 105 5.06 -5.06 5.26
CA THR A 105 4.32 -3.88 4.80
C THR A 105 5.24 -2.76 4.31
N PHE A 106 6.47 -2.67 4.83
CA PHE A 106 7.48 -1.74 4.36
C PHE A 106 8.88 -2.35 4.41
N CYS A 107 9.62 -2.23 3.33
CA CYS A 107 11.03 -2.59 3.23
C CYS A 107 11.74 -1.59 2.31
N TRP A 108 12.94 -1.21 2.69
CA TRP A 108 13.79 -0.34 1.91
C TRP A 108 15.21 -0.93 1.88
N THR A 109 15.81 -0.91 0.69
CA THR A 109 17.18 -1.37 0.49
C THR A 109 17.95 -0.36 -0.36
N TYR A 110 19.22 -0.15 -0.02
CA TYR A 110 20.13 0.69 -0.78
C TYR A 110 21.27 -0.16 -1.33
N LYS A 111 21.40 -0.21 -2.66
CA LYS A 111 22.44 -0.97 -3.32
C LYS A 111 22.95 -0.26 -4.56
N SER A 112 24.26 -0.06 -4.65
CA SER A 112 24.93 0.47 -5.85
C SER A 112 24.35 1.80 -6.35
N LYS A 113 24.00 2.72 -5.46
CA LYS A 113 23.34 4.02 -5.74
C LYS A 113 21.89 3.93 -6.19
N VAL A 114 21.28 2.75 -6.14
CA VAL A 114 19.87 2.55 -6.45
C VAL A 114 19.13 2.22 -5.16
N GLU A 115 18.10 2.98 -4.87
CA GLU A 115 17.20 2.77 -3.75
C GLU A 115 16.01 1.94 -4.20
N THR A 116 15.78 0.81 -3.58
CA THR A 116 14.60 -0.02 -3.87
C THR A 116 13.68 -0.02 -2.66
N PHE A 117 12.44 0.36 -2.91
CA PHE A 117 11.37 0.41 -1.94
C PHE A 117 10.36 -0.71 -2.22
N TYR A 118 9.86 -1.30 -1.16
CA TYR A 118 8.67 -2.12 -1.14
C TYR A 118 7.71 -1.54 -0.13
N VAL A 119 6.51 -1.22 -0.54
CA VAL A 119 5.45 -0.69 0.31
C VAL A 119 4.18 -1.46 0.05
N ARG A 120 3.53 -1.87 1.12
CA ARG A 120 2.16 -2.38 1.09
C ARG A 120 1.28 -1.45 1.89
N VAL A 121 0.31 -0.84 1.24
CA VAL A 121 -0.70 -0.01 1.87
C VAL A 121 -2.06 -0.62 1.59
N GLU A 122 -2.82 -0.90 2.65
CA GLU A 122 -4.03 -1.72 2.57
C GLU A 122 -3.71 -3.07 1.90
N THR A 123 -4.19 -3.21 0.68
CA THR A 123 -4.01 -4.42 -0.13
C THR A 123 -3.17 -4.17 -1.38
N ASP A 124 -2.85 -2.93 -1.68
CA ASP A 124 -2.01 -2.54 -2.81
C ASP A 124 -0.53 -2.69 -2.47
N ILE A 125 0.24 -3.18 -3.42
CA ILE A 125 1.67 -3.38 -3.27
C ILE A 125 2.40 -2.55 -4.31
N PHE A 126 3.35 -1.73 -3.85
CA PHE A 126 4.30 -1.02 -4.68
C PHE A 126 5.71 -1.57 -4.48
N ILE A 127 6.40 -1.79 -5.58
CA ILE A 127 7.85 -2.08 -5.61
C ILE A 127 8.46 -1.14 -6.62
N TRP A 128 9.38 -0.30 -6.20
CA TRP A 128 10.04 0.62 -7.13
C TRP A 128 11.49 0.89 -6.74
N ASN A 129 12.24 1.35 -7.71
CA ASN A 129 13.54 1.98 -7.49
C ASN A 129 13.52 3.42 -8.01
N PHE A 130 14.42 4.22 -7.48
CA PHE A 130 14.73 5.55 -7.96
C PHE A 130 16.20 5.58 -8.41
N ASP A 131 16.41 6.03 -9.63
CA ASP A 131 17.73 6.25 -10.20
C ASP A 131 18.05 7.73 -10.13
N SER A 132 18.93 8.12 -9.20
CA SER A 132 19.31 9.51 -8.98
C SER A 132 20.12 10.12 -10.15
N ALA A 133 20.69 9.29 -11.00
CA ALA A 133 21.47 9.78 -12.16
C ALA A 133 20.58 10.23 -13.31
N SER A 134 19.44 9.55 -13.51
CA SER A 134 18.44 9.88 -14.53
C SER A 134 17.20 10.58 -13.98
N GLU A 135 17.10 10.76 -12.66
CA GLU A 135 15.92 11.30 -11.96
C GLU A 135 14.62 10.57 -12.34
N THR A 136 14.69 9.24 -12.42
CA THR A 136 13.57 8.43 -12.87
C THR A 136 13.17 7.38 -11.85
N THR A 137 11.86 7.19 -11.69
CA THR A 137 11.26 6.11 -10.92
C THR A 137 10.88 4.95 -11.84
N ARG A 138 11.25 3.73 -11.47
CA ARG A 138 10.90 2.50 -12.17
C ARG A 138 10.25 1.54 -11.19
N GLY A 139 9.05 1.04 -11.49
CA GLY A 139 8.37 0.23 -10.50
C GLY A 139 7.18 -0.58 -10.99
N LEU A 140 6.69 -1.40 -10.07
CA LEU A 140 5.50 -2.24 -10.20
C LEU A 140 4.45 -1.82 -9.17
N LEU A 141 3.22 -1.68 -9.62
CA LEU A 141 2.03 -1.62 -8.78
C LEU A 141 1.25 -2.93 -8.94
N ILE A 142 0.96 -3.58 -7.85
CA ILE A 142 0.14 -4.80 -7.79
C ILE A 142 -1.10 -4.47 -6.95
N PRO A 143 -2.17 -3.97 -7.57
CA PRO A 143 -3.39 -3.58 -6.86
C PRO A 143 -4.21 -4.80 -6.46
N CYS A 144 -4.98 -4.68 -5.39
CA CYS A 144 -5.94 -5.71 -4.98
C CYS A 144 -7.23 -5.68 -5.82
N ALA A 145 -7.63 -4.49 -6.25
CA ALA A 145 -8.82 -4.24 -7.06
C ALA A 145 -8.43 -3.75 -8.45
N THR A 146 -9.35 -3.88 -9.41
CA THR A 146 -9.16 -3.41 -10.78
C THR A 146 -8.91 -1.89 -10.82
N GLU A 147 -9.57 -1.15 -9.92
CA GLU A 147 -9.35 0.28 -9.72
C GLU A 147 -8.66 0.48 -8.37
N SER A 148 -7.42 0.90 -8.40
CA SER A 148 -6.63 1.25 -7.23
C SER A 148 -6.71 2.76 -7.03
N GLU A 149 -7.21 3.17 -5.88
CA GLU A 149 -7.25 4.60 -5.52
C GLU A 149 -5.83 5.17 -5.43
N LEU A 150 -4.91 4.41 -4.85
CA LEU A 150 -3.49 4.80 -4.80
C LEU A 150 -2.90 4.91 -6.22
N GLY A 151 -3.22 3.97 -7.12
CA GLY A 151 -2.81 4.04 -8.52
C GLY A 151 -3.33 5.30 -9.23
N SER A 152 -4.57 5.70 -8.97
CA SER A 152 -5.16 6.93 -9.49
C SER A 152 -4.47 8.18 -8.95
N LYS A 153 -4.19 8.23 -7.65
CA LYS A 153 -3.46 9.33 -7.00
C LYS A 153 -2.03 9.47 -7.55
N VAL A 154 -1.34 8.36 -7.81
CA VAL A 154 -0.01 8.36 -8.43
C VAL A 154 -0.08 8.95 -9.85
N GLY A 155 -1.08 8.57 -10.65
CA GLY A 155 -1.29 9.13 -11.98
C GLY A 155 -1.54 10.65 -11.95
N SER A 156 -2.37 11.12 -11.03
CA SER A 156 -2.67 12.55 -10.88
C SER A 156 -1.50 13.40 -10.38
N ASN A 157 -0.51 12.77 -9.73
CA ASN A 157 0.67 13.45 -9.17
C ASN A 157 1.96 12.94 -9.84
N PHE A 158 1.93 12.72 -11.15
CA PHE A 158 3.03 12.12 -11.88
C PHE A 158 4.37 12.85 -11.74
N ALA A 159 4.34 14.17 -11.57
CA ALA A 159 5.54 14.99 -11.36
C ALA A 159 6.37 14.54 -10.14
N LEU A 160 5.72 14.01 -9.09
CA LEU A 160 6.42 13.50 -7.91
C LEU A 160 7.28 12.26 -8.18
N LEU A 161 7.06 11.54 -9.29
CA LEU A 161 7.90 10.40 -9.68
C LEU A 161 9.32 10.79 -10.11
N LYS A 162 9.56 12.07 -10.35
CA LYS A 162 10.91 12.62 -10.63
C LYS A 162 11.69 12.91 -9.36
N GLN A 163 11.07 12.77 -8.20
CA GLN A 163 11.68 13.03 -6.90
C GLN A 163 11.95 11.70 -6.17
N PRO A 164 13.10 11.53 -5.52
CA PRO A 164 13.49 10.28 -4.88
C PRO A 164 12.43 9.75 -3.89
N LEU A 165 11.86 10.65 -3.13
CA LEU A 165 10.90 10.33 -2.06
C LEU A 165 9.44 10.58 -2.46
N GLY A 166 9.16 11.07 -3.68
CA GLY A 166 7.82 11.49 -4.08
C GLY A 166 6.79 10.36 -4.02
N LEU A 167 7.15 9.16 -4.50
CA LEU A 167 6.27 8.00 -4.41
C LEU A 167 6.13 7.48 -2.97
N LEU A 168 7.21 7.52 -2.17
CA LEU A 168 7.16 7.16 -0.76
C LEU A 168 6.24 8.10 0.02
N TRP A 169 6.32 9.39 -0.26
CA TRP A 169 5.41 10.39 0.31
C TRP A 169 3.95 10.11 -0.04
N GLN A 170 3.64 9.82 -1.31
CA GLN A 170 2.27 9.48 -1.72
C GLN A 170 1.76 8.23 -0.99
N CYS A 171 2.58 7.18 -0.89
CA CYS A 171 2.24 5.98 -0.13
C CYS A 171 2.02 6.28 1.37
N PHE A 172 2.84 7.16 1.94
CA PHE A 172 2.73 7.56 3.34
C PHE A 172 1.42 8.31 3.63
N VAL A 173 1.10 9.32 2.84
CA VAL A 173 -0.15 10.09 2.99
C VAL A 173 -1.36 9.18 2.77
N PHE A 174 -1.35 8.35 1.74
CA PHE A 174 -2.43 7.40 1.48
C PHE A 174 -2.60 6.39 2.63
N GLY A 175 -1.49 5.95 3.24
CA GLY A 175 -1.53 5.07 4.40
C GLY A 175 -2.19 5.72 5.62
N ILE A 176 -1.96 7.01 5.86
CA ILE A 176 -2.64 7.77 6.92
C ILE A 176 -4.15 7.86 6.64
N GLU A 177 -4.54 8.16 5.40
CA GLU A 177 -5.96 8.22 4.99
C GLU A 177 -6.64 6.86 5.15
N SER A 178 -5.97 5.77 4.76
CA SER A 178 -6.44 4.40 4.96
C SER A 178 -6.66 4.07 6.42
N MET A 179 -5.70 4.39 7.29
CA MET A 179 -5.82 4.20 8.74
C MET A 179 -7.00 5.00 9.33
N LYS A 180 -7.19 6.24 8.88
CA LYS A 180 -8.35 7.05 9.26
C LYS A 180 -9.66 6.37 8.85
N ASN A 181 -9.77 5.88 7.62
CA ASN A 181 -10.96 5.19 7.12
C ASN A 181 -11.28 3.92 7.94
N ILE A 182 -10.26 3.15 8.34
CA ILE A 182 -10.44 2.00 9.23
C ILE A 182 -10.99 2.47 10.59
N ASN A 183 -10.37 3.47 11.20
CA ASN A 183 -10.79 4.00 12.50
C ASN A 183 -12.21 4.54 12.46
N ASP A 184 -12.60 5.25 11.39
CA ASP A 184 -13.95 5.80 11.23
C ASP A 184 -14.99 4.67 11.11
N ARG A 185 -14.72 3.61 10.33
CA ARG A 185 -15.61 2.44 10.26
C ARG A 185 -15.75 1.76 11.62
N CYS A 186 -14.65 1.50 12.31
CA CYS A 186 -14.66 0.91 13.65
C CYS A 186 -15.46 1.76 14.65
N TRP A 187 -15.31 3.08 14.58
CA TRP A 187 -16.08 4.02 15.40
C TRP A 187 -17.59 3.84 15.21
N HIS A 188 -18.06 3.85 13.96
CA HIS A 188 -19.49 3.73 13.66
C HIS A 188 -20.07 2.38 14.10
N VAL A 189 -19.35 1.29 13.87
CA VAL A 189 -19.80 -0.05 14.30
C VAL A 189 -19.92 -0.11 15.82
N LEU A 190 -18.89 0.33 16.56
CA LEU A 190 -18.93 0.33 18.03
C LEU A 190 -20.02 1.25 18.57
N GLN A 191 -20.24 2.41 17.95
CA GLN A 191 -21.32 3.30 18.35
C GLN A 191 -22.70 2.62 18.20
N THR A 192 -22.94 1.93 17.08
CA THR A 192 -24.20 1.18 16.84
C THR A 192 -24.44 0.11 17.89
N ILE A 193 -23.39 -0.64 18.26
CA ILE A 193 -23.46 -1.67 19.29
C ILE A 193 -23.74 -1.06 20.67
N GLU A 194 -23.05 0.03 21.02
CA GLU A 194 -23.26 0.74 22.29
C GLU A 194 -24.68 1.31 22.43
N GLU A 195 -25.23 1.85 21.34
CA GLU A 195 -26.61 2.33 21.32
C GLU A 195 -27.61 1.17 21.49
N GLY A 196 -27.37 0.02 20.84
CA GLY A 196 -28.21 -1.15 20.92
C GLY A 196 -28.14 -1.86 22.29
N THR A 197 -26.97 -1.92 22.90
CA THR A 197 -26.75 -2.53 24.23
C THR A 197 -27.14 -1.61 25.39
N GLY A 198 -27.44 -0.33 25.11
CA GLY A 198 -27.74 0.66 26.16
C GLY A 198 -26.53 1.22 26.90
N TYR A 199 -25.31 0.86 26.51
CA TYR A 199 -24.07 1.43 27.04
C TYR A 199 -23.75 2.83 26.48
N GLY A 200 -24.48 3.27 25.45
CA GLY A 200 -24.42 4.63 24.94
C GLY A 200 -25.07 5.62 25.92
N LYS A 201 -24.56 6.86 25.97
CA LYS A 201 -24.88 7.90 26.94
C LYS A 201 -26.35 8.27 27.13
N SER A 202 -27.32 7.66 26.44
CA SER A 202 -28.67 8.26 26.36
C SER A 202 -29.88 7.34 26.29
N ARG A 203 -29.80 6.00 26.24
CA ARG A 203 -31.04 5.22 25.98
C ARG A 203 -31.11 3.88 26.67
N ARG A 204 -32.36 3.47 26.99
CA ARG A 204 -32.70 2.09 27.38
C ARG A 204 -32.33 1.16 26.22
N PRO A 205 -31.79 -0.04 26.47
CA PRO A 205 -31.46 -1.02 25.47
C PRO A 205 -32.70 -1.31 24.61
N GLN A 206 -32.60 -1.09 23.32
CA GLN A 206 -33.73 -1.28 22.40
C GLN A 206 -33.97 -2.78 22.07
N HIS A 207 -32.99 -3.65 22.28
CA HIS A 207 -32.99 -5.05 21.85
C HIS A 207 -32.42 -6.02 22.89
N ALA A 208 -32.54 -5.73 24.18
CA ALA A 208 -31.94 -6.51 25.28
C ALA A 208 -32.40 -7.97 25.43
N SER A 209 -33.25 -8.48 24.52
CA SER A 209 -33.84 -9.82 24.64
C SER A 209 -33.73 -10.70 23.38
N ASP A 210 -33.06 -10.27 22.34
CA ASP A 210 -32.94 -11.05 21.10
C ASP A 210 -31.52 -11.70 20.99
N PRO A 211 -31.41 -13.04 21.18
CA PRO A 211 -30.13 -13.75 21.14
C PRO A 211 -29.43 -13.67 19.77
N ASP A 212 -30.18 -13.52 18.68
CA ASP A 212 -29.61 -13.46 17.33
C ASP A 212 -28.86 -12.14 17.13
N ILE A 213 -29.38 -11.04 17.67
CA ILE A 213 -28.72 -9.73 17.65
C ILE A 213 -27.42 -9.76 18.43
N PHE A 214 -27.36 -10.39 19.59
CA PHE A 214 -26.12 -10.53 20.37
C PHE A 214 -25.06 -11.34 19.61
N THR A 215 -25.47 -12.38 18.91
CA THR A 215 -24.56 -13.18 18.06
C THR A 215 -23.99 -12.34 16.92
N GLU A 216 -24.80 -11.50 16.29
CA GLU A 216 -24.36 -10.59 15.23
C GLU A 216 -23.38 -9.54 15.81
N TRP A 217 -23.70 -8.90 16.92
CA TRP A 217 -22.82 -7.94 17.57
C TRP A 217 -21.48 -8.56 18.00
N SER A 218 -21.47 -9.78 18.50
CA SER A 218 -20.24 -10.50 18.84
C SER A 218 -19.35 -10.69 17.61
N ARG A 219 -19.91 -11.01 16.43
CA ARG A 219 -19.17 -11.12 15.16
C ARG A 219 -18.62 -9.77 14.73
N GLU A 220 -19.43 -8.70 14.84
CA GLU A 220 -19.00 -7.35 14.48
C GLU A 220 -17.89 -6.84 15.40
N VAL A 221 -17.97 -7.07 16.71
CA VAL A 221 -16.90 -6.74 17.67
C VAL A 221 -15.62 -7.49 17.32
N ALA A 222 -15.71 -8.78 16.98
CA ALA A 222 -14.56 -9.56 16.57
C ALA A 222 -13.95 -9.02 15.26
N ARG A 223 -14.76 -8.59 14.31
CA ARG A 223 -14.29 -7.92 13.07
C ARG A 223 -13.58 -6.61 13.37
N VAL A 224 -14.15 -5.78 14.24
CA VAL A 224 -13.52 -4.52 14.69
C VAL A 224 -12.18 -4.79 15.37
N ALA A 225 -12.05 -5.85 16.17
CA ALA A 225 -10.78 -6.22 16.78
C ALA A 225 -9.68 -6.48 15.73
N VAL A 226 -10.02 -7.17 14.64
CA VAL A 226 -9.10 -7.43 13.54
C VAL A 226 -8.72 -6.12 12.82
N GLU A 227 -9.70 -5.26 12.52
CA GLU A 227 -9.44 -3.97 11.85
C GLU A 227 -8.55 -3.06 12.71
N ILE A 228 -8.78 -2.98 14.01
CA ILE A 228 -7.92 -2.21 14.94
C ILE A 228 -6.49 -2.80 14.98
N ALA A 229 -6.35 -4.13 14.98
CA ALA A 229 -5.03 -4.76 14.94
C ALA A 229 -4.28 -4.42 13.63
N ILE A 230 -4.99 -4.37 12.50
CA ILE A 230 -4.45 -3.92 11.21
C ILE A 230 -4.00 -2.45 11.30
N ALA A 231 -4.86 -1.54 11.79
CA ALA A 231 -4.52 -0.13 11.93
C ALA A 231 -3.27 0.10 12.80
N ARG A 232 -3.12 -0.65 13.89
CA ARG A 232 -1.93 -0.57 14.76
C ARG A 232 -0.66 -1.05 14.07
N ARG A 233 -0.73 -2.14 13.32
CA ARG A 233 0.40 -2.62 12.51
C ARG A 233 0.78 -1.60 11.43
N ASP A 234 -0.21 -1.02 10.76
CA ASP A 234 0.02 -0.04 9.70
C ASP A 234 0.62 1.24 10.27
N PHE A 235 0.23 1.66 11.49
CA PHE A 235 0.89 2.77 12.20
C PHE A 235 2.40 2.53 12.38
N GLU A 236 2.83 1.34 12.80
CA GLU A 236 4.25 1.04 12.96
C GLU A 236 5.03 1.16 11.65
N ASN A 237 4.41 0.73 10.53
CA ASN A 237 5.02 0.83 9.22
C ASN A 237 5.08 2.27 8.71
N LEU A 238 4.02 3.04 8.92
CA LEU A 238 4.00 4.46 8.61
C LEU A 238 5.05 5.23 9.43
N CYS A 239 5.28 4.87 10.69
CA CYS A 239 6.38 5.42 11.48
C CYS A 239 7.75 5.12 10.85
N ARG A 240 7.97 3.90 10.32
CA ARG A 240 9.22 3.56 9.61
C ARG A 240 9.37 4.35 8.31
N MET A 241 8.29 4.48 7.53
CA MET A 241 8.29 5.31 6.31
C MET A 241 8.63 6.77 6.64
N TYR A 242 8.04 7.32 7.70
CA TYR A 242 8.31 8.67 8.18
C TYR A 242 9.79 8.87 8.56
N GLN A 243 10.41 7.88 9.25
CA GLN A 243 11.84 7.93 9.57
C GLN A 243 12.72 7.98 8.31
N VAL A 244 12.37 7.22 7.28
CA VAL A 244 13.09 7.26 6.00
C VAL A 244 12.89 8.62 5.32
N LEU A 245 11.66 9.14 5.28
CA LEU A 245 11.36 10.46 4.72
C LEU A 245 12.21 11.56 5.38
N ILE A 246 12.29 11.60 6.72
CA ILE A 246 13.12 12.58 7.42
C ILE A 246 14.61 12.37 7.14
N SER A 247 15.09 11.11 7.22
CA SER A 247 16.52 10.84 7.09
C SER A 247 17.08 11.20 5.71
N MET A 248 16.24 11.16 4.69
CA MET A 248 16.61 11.39 3.30
C MET A 248 16.29 12.81 2.81
N ASP A 249 15.33 13.50 3.44
CA ASP A 249 14.95 14.87 3.07
C ASP A 249 16.07 15.89 3.34
N HIS A 250 17.05 15.54 4.18
CA HIS A 250 18.26 16.34 4.40
C HIS A 250 19.29 16.24 3.25
N SER A 251 19.00 15.46 2.22
CA SER A 251 19.81 15.41 1.00
C SER A 251 19.50 16.62 0.09
N SER A 252 20.36 16.91 -0.85
CA SER A 252 20.49 18.15 -1.63
C SER A 252 19.26 18.69 -2.38
N GLN A 253 18.11 18.03 -2.30
CA GLN A 253 16.81 18.51 -2.84
C GLN A 253 15.71 18.16 -1.85
N PRO A 254 15.35 19.07 -0.93
CA PRO A 254 14.24 18.82 -0.02
C PRO A 254 12.94 18.62 -0.82
N LEU A 255 12.21 17.56 -0.48
CA LEU A 255 10.89 17.26 -1.06
C LEU A 255 9.88 18.37 -0.72
N PHE A 256 10.13 19.06 0.40
CA PHE A 256 9.29 20.11 0.96
C PHE A 256 10.13 21.36 1.16
N GLU A 257 9.71 22.47 0.55
CA GLU A 257 10.36 23.79 0.73
C GLU A 257 10.33 24.29 2.17
N GLU A 258 9.39 23.79 2.98
CA GLU A 258 9.28 24.06 4.42
C GLU A 258 8.91 22.74 5.11
N GLY A 259 9.64 22.32 6.13
CA GLY A 259 9.43 21.08 6.89
C GLY A 259 8.04 20.89 7.54
N ASP A 260 7.11 21.79 7.26
CA ASP A 260 5.75 21.83 7.81
C ASP A 260 4.89 20.65 7.34
N ALA A 261 4.97 20.24 6.07
CA ALA A 261 4.15 19.16 5.53
C ALA A 261 4.40 17.82 6.21
N LEU A 262 5.68 17.48 6.47
CA LEU A 262 6.05 16.28 7.21
C LEU A 262 5.60 16.34 8.67
N SER A 263 5.73 17.50 9.31
CA SER A 263 5.28 17.72 10.68
C SER A 263 3.76 17.60 10.81
N ILE A 264 3.01 18.21 9.89
CA ILE A 264 1.55 18.12 9.82
C ILE A 264 1.11 16.67 9.62
N ALA A 265 1.70 15.97 8.65
CA ALA A 265 1.37 14.57 8.39
C ALA A 265 1.70 13.68 9.59
N ARG A 266 2.79 13.95 10.32
CA ARG A 266 3.11 13.27 11.58
C ARG A 266 2.01 13.52 12.63
N GLY A 267 1.55 14.75 12.77
CA GLY A 267 0.45 15.10 13.69
C GLY A 267 -0.83 14.30 13.38
N TYR A 268 -1.18 14.17 12.10
CA TYR A 268 -2.33 13.33 11.67
C TYR A 268 -2.12 11.86 12.01
N LEU A 269 -0.93 11.31 11.74
CA LEU A 269 -0.59 9.93 12.05
C LEU A 269 -0.71 9.65 13.56
N ASP A 270 -0.19 10.54 14.40
CA ASP A 270 -0.27 10.40 15.85
C ASP A 270 -1.73 10.52 16.35
N HIS A 271 -2.52 11.41 15.76
CA HIS A 271 -3.95 11.53 16.05
C HIS A 271 -4.70 10.21 15.77
N GLU A 272 -4.50 9.62 14.59
CA GLU A 272 -5.15 8.37 14.21
C GLU A 272 -4.71 7.19 15.10
N ASN A 273 -3.47 7.19 15.58
CA ASN A 273 -2.99 6.19 16.54
C ASN A 273 -3.68 6.33 17.91
N VAL A 274 -3.88 7.55 18.40
CA VAL A 274 -4.63 7.81 19.64
C VAL A 274 -6.07 7.34 19.50
N LYS A 275 -6.70 7.62 18.34
CA LYS A 275 -8.05 7.15 18.02
C LYS A 275 -8.14 5.62 17.99
N ALA A 276 -7.18 4.93 17.34
CA ALA A 276 -7.13 3.48 17.32
C ALA A 276 -6.99 2.85 18.72
N LYS A 277 -6.19 3.46 19.60
CA LYS A 277 -6.09 3.03 21.01
C LYS A 277 -7.42 3.18 21.75
N TYR A 278 -8.06 4.32 21.62
CA TYR A 278 -9.37 4.58 22.22
C TYR A 278 -10.44 3.58 21.72
N LEU A 279 -10.44 3.27 20.41
CA LEU A 279 -11.33 2.27 19.84
C LEU A 279 -11.05 0.85 20.36
N ALA A 280 -9.78 0.51 20.60
CA ALA A 280 -9.41 -0.77 21.22
C ALA A 280 -10.00 -0.90 22.64
N ASP A 281 -9.93 0.16 23.44
CA ASP A 281 -10.51 0.17 24.79
C ASP A 281 -12.04 0.05 24.75
N ARG A 282 -12.71 0.77 23.85
CA ARG A 282 -14.17 0.65 23.64
C ARG A 282 -14.57 -0.75 23.19
N MET A 283 -13.85 -1.32 22.21
CA MET A 283 -14.08 -2.67 21.72
C MET A 283 -13.96 -3.70 22.86
N HIS A 284 -12.92 -3.59 23.68
CA HIS A 284 -12.72 -4.48 24.83
C HIS A 284 -13.89 -4.41 25.83
N ASN A 285 -14.39 -3.22 26.10
CA ASN A 285 -15.57 -3.03 26.95
C ASN A 285 -16.81 -3.69 26.33
N GLN A 286 -17.03 -3.56 25.02
CA GLN A 286 -18.16 -4.18 24.34
C GLN A 286 -18.06 -5.72 24.29
N MET A 287 -16.84 -6.27 24.13
CA MET A 287 -16.65 -7.74 24.23
C MET A 287 -17.19 -8.32 25.53
N SER A 288 -17.00 -7.63 26.66
CA SER A 288 -17.50 -8.08 27.96
C SER A 288 -19.02 -7.96 28.11
N VAL A 289 -19.70 -7.24 27.24
CA VAL A 289 -21.16 -7.04 27.25
C VAL A 289 -21.87 -8.05 26.34
N VAL A 290 -21.25 -8.40 25.20
CA VAL A 290 -21.86 -9.28 24.20
C VAL A 290 -21.41 -10.74 24.29
N SER A 291 -20.43 -11.05 25.18
CA SER A 291 -20.01 -12.42 25.52
C SER A 291 -20.88 -13.02 26.63
#